data_c5a2a3eb6db7f253242bff8a3b611e20
#
_entry.id   c5a2a3eb6db7f253242bff8a3b611e20
#
_cell.length_a   1.000
_cell.length_b   1.000
_cell.length_c   1.000
_cell.angle_alpha   90.00
_cell.angle_beta   90.00
_cell.angle_gamma   90.00
#
_symmetry.space_group_name_H-M   'P 1'
#
loop_
_entity.id
_entity.type
_entity.pdbx_description
1 polymer ?
#
loop_
_entity_poly.entity_id
_entity_poly.type
_entity_poly.pdbx_seq_one_letter_code
_entity_poly.pdbx_strand_id
1 'polypeptide(L)'
;ELGAGVEDHSILLREPLQRVARSVYPIMGVVYDGDRASDTGAQIKNFHHDIKGVDGQGRRYHALNPETFYWAHATFFMLIIKTAEYFCGGLTEAEKHQLFDEHVQWYRMYGMSMRPVPKSWEEFCDYWDRVCRDDLELTPAARDILYMRIPKPRFVLMPTFAWDQLFKPLVGAQRWIAA
;
A
#
# COMPACT_ATOMS: atom_id res chain seq x y z
N GLU A 1 -13.86 1.33 2.41
CA GLU A 1 -13.39 0.76 3.69
C GLU A 1 -11.96 1.18 4.03
N LEU A 2 -10.97 0.97 3.12
CA LEU A 2 -9.56 1.26 3.38
C LEU A 2 -9.31 2.73 3.76
N GLY A 3 -9.93 3.67 3.04
CA GLY A 3 -9.81 5.11 3.31
C GLY A 3 -10.23 5.49 4.72
N ALA A 4 -11.37 4.98 5.19
CA ALA A 4 -11.87 5.23 6.55
C ALA A 4 -10.92 4.67 7.62
N GLY A 5 -10.37 3.47 7.42
CA GLY A 5 -9.37 2.91 8.32
C GLY A 5 -8.09 3.74 8.40
N VAL A 6 -7.66 4.30 7.28
CA VAL A 6 -6.49 5.22 7.25
C VAL A 6 -6.81 6.54 7.96
N GLU A 7 -8.00 7.11 7.73
CA GLU A 7 -8.43 8.38 8.32
C GLU A 7 -8.52 8.30 9.86
N ASP A 8 -9.12 7.24 10.37
CA ASP A 8 -9.39 7.09 11.81
C ASP A 8 -8.18 6.60 12.61
N HIS A 9 -7.32 5.75 12.02
CA HIS A 9 -6.28 5.03 12.76
C HIS A 9 -4.85 5.34 12.31
N SER A 10 -4.64 5.99 11.16
CA SER A 10 -3.30 6.26 10.66
C SER A 10 -2.77 7.61 11.11
N ILE A 11 -1.49 7.63 11.52
CA ILE A 11 -0.74 8.87 11.76
C ILE A 11 -0.12 9.44 10.48
N LEU A 12 -0.45 8.88 9.30
CA LEU A 12 0.21 9.20 8.03
C LEU A 12 0.19 10.70 7.71
N LEU A 13 -0.94 11.36 7.92
CA LEU A 13 -1.08 12.80 7.64
C LEU A 13 -0.40 13.69 8.70
N ARG A 14 -0.19 13.17 9.93
CA ARG A 14 0.45 13.91 11.04
C ARG A 14 1.95 13.68 11.10
N GLU A 15 2.37 12.42 10.93
CA GLU A 15 3.76 11.98 11.07
C GLU A 15 4.15 11.00 9.93
N PRO A 16 4.17 11.46 8.67
CA PRO A 16 4.32 10.58 7.51
C PRO A 16 5.61 9.78 7.52
N LEU A 17 6.74 10.38 7.88
CA LEU A 17 8.02 9.69 7.92
C LEU A 17 8.06 8.58 8.98
N GLN A 18 7.50 8.84 10.17
CA GLN A 18 7.41 7.84 11.23
C GLN A 18 6.48 6.70 10.82
N ARG A 19 5.35 7.01 10.17
CA ARG A 19 4.41 6.01 9.68
C ARG A 19 5.05 5.11 8.61
N VAL A 20 5.79 5.69 7.68
CA VAL A 20 6.53 4.94 6.66
C VAL A 20 7.57 4.02 7.31
N ALA A 21 8.41 4.54 8.19
CA ALA A 21 9.44 3.75 8.88
C ALA A 21 8.83 2.56 9.64
N ARG A 22 7.72 2.77 10.36
CA ARG A 22 7.01 1.70 11.09
C ARG A 22 6.36 0.66 10.18
N SER A 23 6.10 0.97 8.90
CA SER A 23 5.49 0.04 7.95
C SER A 23 6.53 -0.74 7.17
N VAL A 24 7.60 -0.09 6.75
CA VAL A 24 8.61 -0.71 5.86
C VAL A 24 9.25 -1.92 6.54
N TYR A 25 9.63 -1.81 7.81
CA TYR A 25 10.32 -2.90 8.50
C TYR A 25 9.50 -4.21 8.55
N PRO A 26 8.24 -4.23 9.04
CA PRO A 26 7.46 -5.46 9.07
C PRO A 26 7.14 -6.00 7.67
N ILE A 27 6.83 -5.12 6.70
CA ILE A 27 6.53 -5.53 5.32
C ILE A 27 7.74 -6.23 4.70
N MET A 28 8.93 -5.64 4.84
CA MET A 28 10.17 -6.25 4.35
C MET A 28 10.52 -7.54 5.11
N GLY A 29 10.23 -7.61 6.41
CA GLY A 29 10.48 -8.79 7.23
C GLY A 29 9.76 -10.03 6.70
N VAL A 30 8.49 -9.91 6.25
CA VAL A 30 7.78 -11.06 5.65
C VAL A 30 8.51 -11.61 4.42
N VAL A 31 9.26 -10.78 3.70
CA VAL A 31 10.02 -11.20 2.51
C VAL A 31 11.41 -11.72 2.88
N TYR A 32 12.06 -11.13 3.89
CA TYR A 32 13.50 -11.35 4.15
C TYR A 32 13.82 -12.09 5.45
N ASP A 33 12.86 -12.33 6.37
CA ASP A 33 13.11 -12.99 7.66
C ASP A 33 13.30 -14.51 7.57
N GLY A 34 13.23 -15.10 6.36
CA GLY A 34 13.44 -16.53 6.15
C GLY A 34 12.46 -17.37 6.96
N ASP A 35 12.95 -18.26 7.82
CA ASP A 35 12.10 -19.16 8.62
C ASP A 35 11.14 -18.42 9.56
N ARG A 36 11.39 -17.17 9.90
CA ARG A 36 10.54 -16.33 10.74
C ARG A 36 9.50 -15.51 9.97
N ALA A 37 9.47 -15.61 8.64
CA ALA A 37 8.57 -14.83 7.79
C ALA A 37 7.09 -14.97 8.18
N SER A 38 6.67 -16.20 8.54
CA SER A 38 5.31 -16.47 9.01
C SER A 38 4.98 -15.78 10.34
N ASP A 39 5.96 -15.71 11.26
CA ASP A 39 5.78 -15.02 12.54
C ASP A 39 5.64 -13.51 12.32
N THR A 40 6.48 -12.95 11.44
CA THR A 40 6.39 -11.54 11.04
C THR A 40 5.05 -11.26 10.34
N GLY A 41 4.59 -12.15 9.46
CA GLY A 41 3.28 -12.05 8.81
C GLY A 41 2.12 -12.07 9.81
N ALA A 42 2.14 -13.00 10.78
CA ALA A 42 1.15 -13.07 11.85
C ALA A 42 1.16 -11.80 12.72
N GLN A 43 2.33 -11.23 12.97
CA GLN A 43 2.47 -9.96 13.71
C GLN A 43 1.84 -8.80 12.96
N ILE A 44 2.01 -8.71 11.63
CA ILE A 44 1.33 -7.70 10.80
C ILE A 44 -0.18 -7.85 10.90
N LYS A 45 -0.71 -9.07 10.78
CA LYS A 45 -2.14 -9.33 10.97
C LYS A 45 -2.63 -8.83 12.34
N ASN A 46 -1.88 -9.11 13.40
CA ASN A 46 -2.22 -8.69 14.76
C ASN A 46 -2.27 -7.15 14.90
N PHE A 47 -1.38 -6.41 14.24
CA PHE A 47 -1.44 -4.93 14.23
C PHE A 47 -2.72 -4.37 13.62
N HIS A 48 -3.42 -5.15 12.78
CA HIS A 48 -4.66 -4.75 12.12
C HIS A 48 -5.93 -5.23 12.85
N HIS A 49 -5.81 -6.01 13.93
CA HIS A 49 -6.93 -6.61 14.64
C HIS A 49 -7.94 -5.57 15.19
N ASP A 50 -7.42 -4.46 15.69
CA ASP A 50 -8.24 -3.42 16.34
C ASP A 50 -8.58 -2.25 15.40
N ILE A 51 -8.16 -2.32 14.13
CA ILE A 51 -8.50 -1.32 13.11
C ILE A 51 -9.87 -1.65 12.54
N LYS A 52 -10.91 -1.11 13.16
CA LYS A 52 -12.32 -1.30 12.80
C LYS A 52 -13.15 -0.12 13.25
N GLY A 53 -14.26 0.13 12.57
CA GLY A 53 -15.13 1.25 12.91
C GLY A 53 -16.34 1.33 12.00
N VAL A 54 -16.90 2.55 11.92
CA VAL A 54 -18.01 2.90 11.05
C VAL A 54 -17.63 4.17 10.30
N ASP A 55 -17.70 4.14 8.97
CA ASP A 55 -17.36 5.30 8.15
C ASP A 55 -18.44 6.41 8.22
N GLY A 56 -18.15 7.56 7.62
CA GLY A 56 -19.07 8.69 7.58
C GLY A 56 -20.42 8.43 6.88
N GLN A 57 -20.59 7.27 6.24
CA GLN A 57 -21.84 6.82 5.60
C GLN A 57 -22.57 5.74 6.42
N GLY A 58 -22.10 5.43 7.64
CA GLY A 58 -22.66 4.41 8.50
C GLY A 58 -22.29 2.96 8.13
N ARG A 59 -21.34 2.74 7.21
CA ARG A 59 -20.88 1.41 6.81
C ARG A 59 -19.78 0.93 7.77
N ARG A 60 -19.89 -0.31 8.22
CA ARG A 60 -18.84 -0.92 9.06
C ARG A 60 -17.63 -1.27 8.22
N TYR A 61 -16.45 -1.00 8.75
CA TYR A 61 -15.18 -1.45 8.16
C TYR A 61 -14.36 -2.24 9.18
N HIS A 62 -13.52 -3.14 8.68
CA HIS A 62 -12.53 -3.87 9.46
C HIS A 62 -11.30 -4.15 8.59
N ALA A 63 -10.12 -3.78 9.05
CA ALA A 63 -8.89 -3.95 8.28
C ALA A 63 -8.55 -5.42 7.97
N LEU A 64 -9.06 -6.38 8.77
CA LEU A 64 -8.94 -7.81 8.48
C LEU A 64 -10.08 -8.37 7.62
N ASN A 65 -10.94 -7.54 7.03
CA ASN A 65 -11.81 -8.00 5.96
C ASN A 65 -10.92 -8.57 4.84
N PRO A 66 -11.10 -9.84 4.43
CA PRO A 66 -10.21 -10.48 3.46
C PRO A 66 -10.05 -9.71 2.15
N GLU A 67 -11.13 -9.14 1.62
CA GLU A 67 -11.12 -8.36 0.37
C GLU A 67 -10.29 -7.07 0.55
N THR A 68 -10.53 -6.34 1.63
CA THR A 68 -9.79 -5.09 1.94
C THR A 68 -8.31 -5.37 2.21
N PHE A 69 -8.00 -6.43 2.97
CA PHE A 69 -6.62 -6.79 3.29
C PHE A 69 -5.86 -7.26 2.05
N TYR A 70 -6.51 -8.09 1.21
CA TYR A 70 -5.88 -8.52 -0.05
C TYR A 70 -5.66 -7.34 -1.00
N TRP A 71 -6.64 -6.43 -1.14
CA TRP A 71 -6.44 -5.24 -1.96
C TRP A 71 -5.23 -4.42 -1.52
N ALA A 72 -5.09 -4.17 -0.21
CA ALA A 72 -3.93 -3.46 0.33
C ALA A 72 -2.61 -4.19 -0.01
N HIS A 73 -2.57 -5.52 0.09
CA HIS A 73 -1.42 -6.32 -0.31
C HIS A 73 -1.15 -6.26 -1.82
N ALA A 74 -2.20 -6.35 -2.65
CA ALA A 74 -2.11 -6.26 -4.10
C ALA A 74 -1.48 -4.95 -4.57
N THR A 75 -1.70 -3.84 -3.83
CA THR A 75 -1.05 -2.55 -4.14
C THR A 75 0.46 -2.60 -3.94
N PHE A 76 0.98 -3.34 -2.95
CA PHE A 76 2.42 -3.53 -2.79
C PHE A 76 3.01 -4.37 -3.93
N PHE A 77 2.31 -5.43 -4.34
CA PHE A 77 2.73 -6.24 -5.47
C PHE A 77 2.74 -5.44 -6.77
N MET A 78 1.67 -4.72 -7.08
CA MET A 78 1.61 -3.86 -8.26
C MET A 78 2.67 -2.75 -8.23
N LEU A 79 3.03 -2.22 -7.04
CA LEU A 79 4.12 -1.27 -6.91
C LEU A 79 5.47 -1.83 -7.39
N ILE A 80 5.76 -3.12 -7.13
CA ILE A 80 6.96 -3.80 -7.63
C ILE A 80 6.94 -3.85 -9.16
N ILE A 81 5.82 -4.29 -9.75
CA ILE A 81 5.64 -4.35 -11.21
C ILE A 81 5.85 -2.97 -11.83
N LYS A 82 5.16 -1.94 -11.32
CA LYS A 82 5.27 -0.57 -11.84
C LYS A 82 6.65 0.02 -11.66
N THR A 83 7.32 -0.25 -10.55
CA THR A 83 8.71 0.18 -10.34
C THR A 83 9.65 -0.43 -11.38
N ALA A 84 9.51 -1.72 -11.67
CA ALA A 84 10.29 -2.38 -12.70
C ALA A 84 10.00 -1.80 -14.09
N GLU A 85 8.72 -1.57 -14.42
CA GLU A 85 8.31 -0.99 -15.71
C GLU A 85 8.88 0.42 -15.93
N TYR A 86 8.80 1.29 -14.91
CA TYR A 86 9.19 2.69 -15.07
C TYR A 86 10.71 2.95 -14.92
N PHE A 87 11.39 2.13 -14.11
CA PHE A 87 12.76 2.45 -13.68
C PHE A 87 13.80 1.37 -14.00
N CYS A 88 13.39 0.14 -14.32
CA CYS A 88 14.29 -0.99 -14.50
C CYS A 88 14.22 -1.63 -15.90
N GLY A 89 13.57 -0.99 -16.86
CA GLY A 89 13.45 -1.51 -18.22
C GLY A 89 12.33 -2.52 -18.44
N GLY A 90 11.48 -2.73 -17.47
CA GLY A 90 10.31 -3.62 -17.54
C GLY A 90 10.59 -5.04 -17.05
N LEU A 91 9.58 -5.89 -17.19
CA LEU A 91 9.59 -7.30 -16.85
C LEU A 91 9.07 -8.10 -18.05
N THR A 92 9.66 -9.25 -18.30
CA THR A 92 9.12 -10.24 -19.24
C THR A 92 7.85 -10.87 -18.67
N GLU A 93 7.01 -11.45 -19.53
CA GLU A 93 5.80 -12.16 -19.07
C GLU A 93 6.15 -13.31 -18.11
N ALA A 94 7.22 -14.05 -18.36
CA ALA A 94 7.68 -15.12 -17.47
C ALA A 94 8.06 -14.58 -16.06
N GLU A 95 8.70 -13.42 -15.98
CA GLU A 95 9.04 -12.78 -14.70
C GLU A 95 7.78 -12.28 -13.97
N LYS A 96 6.78 -11.77 -14.69
CA LYS A 96 5.50 -11.36 -14.10
C LYS A 96 4.76 -12.55 -13.49
N HIS A 97 4.69 -13.68 -14.19
CA HIS A 97 4.10 -14.91 -13.68
C HIS A 97 4.84 -15.42 -12.43
N GLN A 98 6.17 -15.43 -12.46
CA GLN A 98 6.97 -15.84 -11.30
C GLN A 98 6.72 -14.91 -10.10
N LEU A 99 6.76 -13.60 -10.30
CA LEU A 99 6.48 -12.63 -9.24
C LEU A 99 5.06 -12.75 -8.69
N PHE A 100 4.09 -13.11 -9.55
CA PHE A 100 2.73 -13.40 -9.10
C PHE A 100 2.71 -14.61 -8.16
N ASP A 101 3.37 -15.71 -8.49
CA ASP A 101 3.44 -16.89 -7.64
C ASP A 101 4.14 -16.59 -6.30
N GLU A 102 5.20 -15.80 -6.33
CA GLU A 102 5.93 -15.36 -5.14
C GLU A 102 5.08 -14.44 -4.25
N HIS A 103 4.30 -13.52 -4.85
CA HIS A 103 3.40 -12.66 -4.10
C HIS A 103 2.27 -13.45 -3.42
N VAL A 104 1.79 -14.53 -4.02
CA VAL A 104 0.82 -15.44 -3.41
C VAL A 104 1.43 -16.13 -2.18
N GLN A 105 2.72 -16.54 -2.27
CA GLN A 105 3.44 -17.09 -1.12
C GLN A 105 3.59 -16.03 -0.01
N TRP A 106 3.98 -14.83 -0.36
CA TRP A 106 4.07 -13.70 0.58
C TRP A 106 2.73 -13.47 1.30
N TYR A 107 1.61 -13.41 0.56
CA TYR A 107 0.28 -13.22 1.15
C TYR A 107 -0.09 -14.35 2.13
N ARG A 108 0.28 -15.60 1.83
CA ARG A 108 0.05 -16.74 2.73
C ARG A 108 0.68 -16.59 4.09
N MET A 109 1.84 -15.91 4.18
CA MET A 109 2.55 -15.70 5.45
C MET A 109 1.73 -14.89 6.47
N TYR A 110 0.78 -14.07 6.02
CA TYR A 110 -0.12 -13.36 6.94
C TYR A 110 -1.15 -14.27 7.63
N GLY A 111 -1.37 -15.48 7.15
CA GLY A 111 -2.42 -16.37 7.66
C GLY A 111 -3.83 -15.80 7.46
N MET A 112 -4.03 -15.03 6.41
CA MET A 112 -5.33 -14.50 6.00
C MET A 112 -6.06 -15.48 5.08
N SER A 113 -7.37 -15.26 4.88
CA SER A 113 -8.16 -16.06 3.93
C SER A 113 -7.63 -15.89 2.51
N MET A 114 -7.40 -17.01 1.81
CA MET A 114 -7.01 -17.03 0.39
C MET A 114 -8.18 -16.81 -0.57
N ARG A 115 -9.41 -16.65 -0.08
CA ARG A 115 -10.61 -16.50 -0.91
C ARG A 115 -10.53 -15.37 -1.95
N PRO A 116 -10.02 -14.15 -1.62
CA PRO A 116 -9.95 -13.06 -2.59
C PRO A 116 -8.77 -13.15 -3.56
N VAL A 117 -7.85 -14.09 -3.34
CA VAL A 117 -6.60 -14.18 -4.12
C VAL A 117 -6.88 -14.79 -5.49
N PRO A 118 -6.57 -14.12 -6.61
CA PRO A 118 -6.65 -14.68 -7.94
C PRO A 118 -5.77 -15.93 -8.09
N LYS A 119 -6.10 -16.79 -9.04
CA LYS A 119 -5.42 -18.06 -9.24
C LYS A 119 -4.27 -17.99 -10.24
N SER A 120 -4.24 -16.95 -11.07
CA SER A 120 -3.19 -16.72 -12.07
C SER A 120 -2.89 -15.25 -12.25
N TRP A 121 -1.79 -14.95 -12.94
CA TRP A 121 -1.41 -13.58 -13.31
C TRP A 121 -2.53 -12.89 -14.13
N GLU A 122 -3.17 -13.59 -15.06
CA GLU A 122 -4.23 -13.05 -15.89
C GLU A 122 -5.46 -12.70 -15.03
N GLU A 123 -5.89 -13.62 -14.14
CA GLU A 123 -6.97 -13.33 -13.19
C GLU A 123 -6.63 -12.15 -12.26
N PHE A 124 -5.36 -11.99 -11.91
CA PHE A 124 -4.91 -10.84 -11.13
C PHE A 124 -5.02 -9.54 -11.92
N CYS A 125 -4.65 -9.53 -13.18
CA CYS A 125 -4.81 -8.35 -14.05
C CYS A 125 -6.30 -7.96 -14.16
N ASP A 126 -7.18 -8.93 -14.41
CA ASP A 126 -8.63 -8.69 -14.47
C ASP A 126 -9.19 -8.18 -13.13
N TYR A 127 -8.73 -8.76 -12.02
CA TYR A 127 -9.08 -8.30 -10.67
C TYR A 127 -8.63 -6.85 -10.44
N TRP A 128 -7.38 -6.52 -10.78
CA TRP A 128 -6.81 -5.19 -10.62
C TRP A 128 -7.59 -4.14 -11.42
N ASP A 129 -7.82 -4.42 -12.71
CA ASP A 129 -8.53 -3.52 -13.61
C ASP A 129 -9.99 -3.29 -13.17
N ARG A 130 -10.65 -4.36 -12.70
CA ARG A 130 -12.02 -4.25 -12.17
C ARG A 130 -12.06 -3.37 -10.91
N VAL A 131 -11.17 -3.62 -9.95
CA VAL A 131 -11.17 -2.83 -8.70
C VAL A 131 -10.83 -1.37 -8.99
N CYS A 132 -9.85 -1.10 -9.86
CA CYS A 132 -9.50 0.27 -10.23
C CYS A 132 -10.63 1.01 -10.92
N ARG A 133 -11.41 0.32 -11.76
CA ARG A 133 -12.51 0.94 -12.52
C ARG A 133 -13.79 1.08 -11.72
N ASP A 134 -14.14 0.05 -10.94
CA ASP A 134 -15.50 -0.12 -10.40
C ASP A 134 -15.59 0.14 -8.88
N ASP A 135 -14.51 -0.11 -8.12
CA ASP A 135 -14.54 -0.11 -6.66
C ASP A 135 -13.82 1.09 -6.02
N LEU A 136 -12.86 1.71 -6.73
CA LEU A 136 -12.11 2.83 -6.18
C LEU A 136 -12.84 4.16 -6.31
N GLU A 137 -12.81 4.92 -5.24
CA GLU A 137 -13.30 6.30 -5.19
C GLU A 137 -12.19 7.25 -4.72
N LEU A 138 -12.14 8.44 -5.30
CA LEU A 138 -11.27 9.51 -4.81
C LEU A 138 -11.85 10.12 -3.54
N THR A 139 -11.65 9.44 -2.42
CA THR A 139 -12.09 9.90 -1.10
C THR A 139 -11.32 11.15 -0.65
N PRO A 140 -11.81 11.94 0.33
CA PRO A 140 -11.06 13.04 0.94
C PRO A 140 -9.67 12.59 1.43
N ALA A 141 -9.58 11.46 2.14
CA ALA A 141 -8.31 10.91 2.61
C ALA A 141 -7.35 10.58 1.46
N ALA A 142 -7.83 9.97 0.37
CA ALA A 142 -7.02 9.69 -0.81
C ALA A 142 -6.51 10.98 -1.46
N ARG A 143 -7.37 12.01 -1.53
CA ARG A 143 -7.00 13.33 -2.05
C ARG A 143 -5.91 13.96 -1.18
N ASP A 144 -6.06 13.95 0.13
CA ASP A 144 -5.08 14.52 1.06
C ASP A 144 -3.71 13.84 0.93
N ILE A 145 -3.68 12.52 0.73
CA ILE A 145 -2.44 11.77 0.48
C ILE A 145 -1.82 12.15 -0.87
N LEU A 146 -2.60 12.20 -1.95
CA LEU A 146 -2.12 12.57 -3.29
C LEU A 146 -1.57 14.00 -3.35
N TYR A 147 -2.11 14.91 -2.55
CA TYR A 147 -1.68 16.31 -2.48
C TYR A 147 -0.79 16.62 -1.27
N MET A 148 -0.42 15.59 -0.50
CA MET A 148 0.43 15.75 0.68
C MET A 148 1.78 16.38 0.27
N ARG A 149 2.18 17.41 1.00
CA ARG A 149 3.50 18.01 0.86
C ARG A 149 4.53 17.18 1.60
N ILE A 150 5.75 17.11 1.07
CA ILE A 150 6.87 16.49 1.80
C ILE A 150 7.18 17.37 3.01
N PRO A 151 7.01 16.84 4.23
CA PRO A 151 7.21 17.64 5.43
C PRO A 151 8.69 18.02 5.58
N LYS A 152 8.93 19.32 5.86
CA LYS A 152 10.28 19.81 6.10
C LYS A 152 10.75 19.38 7.49
N PRO A 153 11.87 18.65 7.62
CA PRO A 153 12.44 18.31 8.92
C PRO A 153 12.83 19.56 9.72
N ARG A 154 12.63 19.54 11.03
CA ARG A 154 12.90 20.70 11.91
C ARG A 154 14.36 21.15 11.93
N PHE A 155 15.29 20.23 11.68
CA PHE A 155 16.74 20.55 11.65
C PHE A 155 17.20 21.20 10.33
N VAL A 156 16.34 21.26 9.31
CA VAL A 156 16.65 21.91 8.04
C VAL A 156 16.36 23.40 8.15
N LEU A 157 17.39 24.22 8.08
CA LEU A 157 17.30 25.70 8.26
C LEU A 157 16.73 26.44 7.03
N MET A 158 16.50 25.73 5.93
CA MET A 158 15.90 26.30 4.71
C MET A 158 14.47 26.81 4.99
N PRO A 159 14.06 27.97 4.45
CA PRO A 159 12.66 28.43 4.50
C PRO A 159 11.70 27.42 3.89
N THR A 160 10.46 27.30 4.42
CA THR A 160 9.47 26.33 3.97
C THR A 160 9.12 26.49 2.48
N PHE A 161 9.02 27.73 1.98
CA PHE A 161 8.74 27.97 0.57
C PHE A 161 9.84 27.42 -0.36
N ALA A 162 11.10 27.54 0.04
CA ALA A 162 12.22 27.01 -0.73
C ALA A 162 12.25 25.47 -0.69
N TRP A 163 11.92 24.88 0.45
CA TRP A 163 11.71 23.43 0.57
C TRP A 163 10.61 22.95 -0.36
N ASP A 164 9.44 23.59 -0.35
CA ASP A 164 8.30 23.24 -1.20
C ASP A 164 8.67 23.34 -2.70
N GLN A 165 9.45 24.34 -3.11
CA GLN A 165 9.90 24.47 -4.50
C GLN A 165 10.91 23.37 -4.89
N LEU A 166 11.82 23.01 -4.00
CA LEU A 166 12.81 21.95 -4.23
C LEU A 166 12.14 20.60 -4.48
N PHE A 167 11.08 20.29 -3.73
CA PHE A 167 10.38 19.00 -3.82
C PHE A 167 9.16 19.01 -4.74
N LYS A 168 8.82 20.15 -5.34
CA LYS A 168 7.72 20.24 -6.30
C LYS A 168 7.77 19.24 -7.46
N PRO A 169 8.95 18.93 -8.08
CA PRO A 169 9.04 17.92 -9.12
C PRO A 169 8.69 16.52 -8.61
N LEU A 170 9.11 16.15 -7.39
CA LEU A 170 8.82 14.86 -6.79
C LEU A 170 7.32 14.68 -6.52
N VAL A 171 6.66 15.72 -5.99
CA VAL A 171 5.20 15.71 -5.81
C VAL A 171 4.47 15.64 -7.15
N GLY A 172 5.00 16.28 -8.20
CA GLY A 172 4.49 16.18 -9.55
C GLY A 172 4.63 14.77 -10.14
N ALA A 173 5.78 14.14 -9.95
CA ALA A 173 6.03 12.77 -10.39
C ALA A 173 5.13 11.76 -9.65
N GLN A 174 4.93 11.92 -8.33
CA GLN A 174 4.01 11.10 -7.56
C GLN A 174 2.57 11.15 -8.12
N ARG A 175 2.08 12.33 -8.49
CA ARG A 175 0.76 12.50 -9.10
C ARG A 175 0.66 11.86 -10.48
N TRP A 176 1.72 11.97 -11.27
CA TRP A 176 1.78 11.36 -12.59
C TRP A 176 1.78 9.82 -12.52
N ILE A 177 2.49 9.23 -11.55
CA ILE A 177 2.50 7.77 -11.32
C ILE A 177 1.15 7.27 -10.81
N ALA A 178 0.40 8.12 -10.07
CA ALA A 178 -0.89 7.76 -9.49
C ALA A 178 -2.09 8.03 -10.43
N ALA A 179 -1.86 8.68 -11.56
CA ALA A 179 -2.88 8.95 -12.60
C ALA A 179 -2.92 7.83 -13.64
#